data_78562e7e813fbc42515e1b79af1386ee
#
_entry.id   78562e7e813fbc42515e1b79af1386ee
#
_cell.length_a   1.000
_cell.length_b   1.000
_cell.length_c   1.000
_cell.angle_alpha   90.00
_cell.angle_beta   90.00
_cell.angle_gamma   90.00
#
_symmetry.space_group_name_H-M   'P 1'
#
loop_
_entity.id
_entity.type
_entity.pdbx_description
1 polymer ?
#
loop_
_entity_poly.entity_id
_entity_poly.type
_entity_poly.pdbx_seq_one_letter_code
_entity_poly.pdbx_strand_id
1 'polypeptide(L)'
;MGEVTALACESLAALDWGYILDLSHIGLVTALLGESGLGAAAQEEALRLIGGKNSHELRRLMLRSGADEEKTELLCALAVFSGSFEEALAGAGRFAVCPAAGAALGELRALARVLGGVADLSHIRLDFSIVNDMSYYNGLIFRGYLPGLPEGILAGGQYDNLARRLSGAPGAIGFAVYADMLEKPGTGREYLADVLIVSNGNARAALAAAKKLRAEGRTVAVDAPEPCRETLVIQEDA
;
A
#
# COMPACT_ATOMS: atom_id res chain seq x y z
N MET A 1 14.49 -5.55 -4.13
CA MET A 1 13.61 -4.58 -3.43
C MET A 1 13.08 -3.50 -4.39
N GLY A 2 13.95 -2.73 -5.06
CA GLY A 2 13.53 -1.59 -5.89
C GLY A 2 12.50 -1.92 -6.96
N GLU A 3 12.70 -2.99 -7.73
CA GLU A 3 11.77 -3.43 -8.76
C GLU A 3 10.36 -3.72 -8.21
N VAL A 4 10.25 -4.50 -7.14
CA VAL A 4 8.95 -4.85 -6.53
C VAL A 4 8.25 -3.62 -5.95
N THR A 5 9.01 -2.70 -5.34
CA THR A 5 8.43 -1.43 -4.83
C THR A 5 7.98 -0.53 -5.98
N ALA A 6 8.74 -0.45 -7.08
CA ALA A 6 8.33 0.30 -8.28
C ALA A 6 7.04 -0.29 -8.89
N LEU A 7 6.97 -1.63 -9.02
CA LEU A 7 5.75 -2.30 -9.49
C LEU A 7 4.54 -2.04 -8.58
N ALA A 8 4.74 -1.94 -7.26
CA ALA A 8 3.67 -1.54 -6.34
C ALA A 8 3.19 -0.11 -6.60
N CYS A 9 4.11 0.84 -6.84
CA CYS A 9 3.75 2.20 -7.25
C CYS A 9 2.99 2.22 -8.57
N GLU A 10 3.47 1.50 -9.60
CA GLU A 10 2.82 1.40 -10.90
C GLU A 10 1.41 0.80 -10.80
N SER A 11 1.25 -0.25 -9.98
CA SER A 11 -0.05 -0.88 -9.73
C SER A 11 -1.06 0.09 -9.11
N LEU A 12 -0.60 0.93 -8.17
CA LEU A 12 -1.45 1.97 -7.55
C LEU A 12 -1.74 3.10 -8.52
N ALA A 13 -0.75 3.56 -9.29
CA ALA A 13 -0.90 4.61 -10.29
C ALA A 13 -1.90 4.23 -11.40
N ALA A 14 -1.93 2.95 -11.80
CA ALA A 14 -2.85 2.45 -12.82
C ALA A 14 -4.34 2.57 -12.43
N LEU A 15 -4.65 2.82 -11.16
CA LEU A 15 -6.03 3.03 -10.69
C LEU A 15 -6.54 4.45 -10.95
N ASP A 16 -5.68 5.38 -11.33
CA ASP A 16 -5.99 6.79 -11.67
C ASP A 16 -6.79 7.54 -10.57
N TRP A 17 -6.53 7.22 -9.29
CA TRP A 17 -7.20 7.84 -8.13
C TRP A 17 -6.28 8.68 -7.26
N GLY A 18 -5.02 8.80 -7.65
CA GLY A 18 -3.96 9.21 -6.74
C GLY A 18 -3.71 8.12 -5.70
N TYR A 19 -2.53 8.13 -5.10
CA TYR A 19 -2.19 7.14 -4.08
C TYR A 19 -1.11 7.65 -3.14
N ILE A 20 -0.94 6.94 -2.01
CA ILE A 20 0.21 7.07 -1.13
C ILE A 20 0.74 5.67 -0.87
N LEU A 21 2.06 5.48 -0.99
CA LEU A 21 2.77 4.29 -0.59
C LEU A 21 3.61 4.59 0.66
N ASP A 22 3.18 4.10 1.81
CA ASP A 22 3.95 4.19 3.04
C ASP A 22 4.97 3.07 3.11
N LEU A 23 6.23 3.40 3.37
CA LEU A 23 7.34 2.48 3.56
C LEU A 23 7.77 2.45 5.04
N SER A 24 8.17 1.29 5.50
CA SER A 24 8.80 1.07 6.81
C SER A 24 9.92 0.03 6.68
N HIS A 25 10.70 -0.12 7.73
CA HIS A 25 11.72 -1.15 7.80
C HIS A 25 11.70 -1.83 9.17
N ILE A 26 11.20 -3.07 9.20
CA ILE A 26 11.04 -3.84 10.44
C ILE A 26 12.37 -4.00 11.19
N GLY A 27 13.47 -4.22 10.45
CA GLY A 27 14.80 -4.33 11.03
C GLY A 27 15.25 -3.09 11.82
N LEU A 28 14.80 -1.89 11.43
CA LEU A 28 15.08 -0.68 12.21
C LEU A 28 14.32 -0.69 13.54
N VAL A 29 13.01 -0.97 13.48
CA VAL A 29 12.15 -0.99 14.67
C VAL A 29 12.62 -2.05 15.67
N THR A 30 12.92 -3.27 15.19
CA THR A 30 13.43 -4.35 16.05
C THR A 30 14.81 -4.06 16.62
N ALA A 31 15.69 -3.42 15.86
CA ALA A 31 17.01 -3.03 16.34
C ALA A 31 16.89 -2.05 17.52
N LEU A 32 16.05 -1.01 17.41
CA LEU A 32 15.84 -0.05 18.47
C LEU A 32 15.18 -0.68 19.71
N LEU A 33 14.22 -1.58 19.48
CA LEU A 33 13.61 -2.33 20.59
C LEU A 33 14.61 -3.25 21.29
N GLY A 34 15.52 -3.87 20.55
CA GLY A 34 16.62 -4.68 21.12
C GLY A 34 17.54 -3.85 22.02
N GLU A 35 17.83 -2.61 21.64
CA GLU A 35 18.65 -1.68 22.42
C GLU A 35 17.91 -1.10 23.64
N SER A 36 16.57 -1.20 23.69
CA SER A 36 15.73 -0.59 24.74
C SER A 36 15.94 -1.18 26.14
N GLY A 37 16.43 -2.42 26.23
CA GLY A 37 16.52 -3.17 27.48
C GLY A 37 15.20 -3.76 27.96
N LEU A 38 14.12 -3.65 27.18
CA LEU A 38 12.82 -4.23 27.50
C LEU A 38 12.85 -5.76 27.41
N GLY A 39 12.18 -6.44 28.33
CA GLY A 39 11.91 -7.88 28.20
C GLY A 39 10.90 -8.17 27.07
N ALA A 40 10.84 -9.43 26.60
CA ALA A 40 10.06 -9.83 25.43
C ALA A 40 8.60 -9.37 25.45
N ALA A 41 7.89 -9.56 26.57
CA ALA A 41 6.49 -9.13 26.67
C ALA A 41 6.31 -7.60 26.57
N ALA A 42 7.25 -6.83 27.12
CA ALA A 42 7.23 -5.37 27.00
C ALA A 42 7.61 -4.90 25.59
N GLN A 43 8.47 -5.61 24.87
CA GLN A 43 8.77 -5.34 23.46
C GLN A 43 7.56 -5.56 22.57
N GLU A 44 6.79 -6.62 22.80
CA GLU A 44 5.55 -6.90 22.07
C GLU A 44 4.51 -5.80 22.28
N GLU A 45 4.32 -5.37 23.55
CA GLU A 45 3.44 -4.25 23.86
C GLU A 45 3.95 -2.93 23.24
N ALA A 46 5.26 -2.68 23.27
CA ALA A 46 5.86 -1.50 22.64
C ALA A 46 5.61 -1.48 21.14
N LEU A 47 5.72 -2.62 20.46
CA LEU A 47 5.39 -2.74 19.03
C LEU A 47 3.94 -2.37 18.75
N ARG A 48 3.02 -2.89 19.54
CA ARG A 48 1.59 -2.56 19.40
C ARG A 48 1.35 -1.05 19.58
N LEU A 49 2.02 -0.43 20.54
CA LEU A 49 1.93 1.01 20.79
C LEU A 49 2.57 1.85 19.67
N ILE A 50 3.69 1.39 19.10
CA ILE A 50 4.31 1.99 17.90
C ILE A 50 3.34 1.93 16.73
N GLY A 51 2.75 0.76 16.46
CA GLY A 51 1.76 0.58 15.40
C GLY A 51 0.53 1.47 15.55
N GLY A 52 0.11 1.73 16.77
CA GLY A 52 -0.98 2.67 17.10
C GLY A 52 -0.56 4.14 17.20
N LYS A 53 0.71 4.48 16.92
CA LYS A 53 1.29 5.83 17.11
C LYS A 53 1.06 6.41 18.53
N ASN A 54 0.92 5.53 19.51
CA ASN A 54 0.62 5.93 20.90
C ASN A 54 1.91 6.17 21.69
N SER A 55 2.61 7.26 21.37
CA SER A 55 3.87 7.64 22.01
C SER A 55 3.74 7.90 23.51
N HIS A 56 2.56 8.35 23.98
CA HIS A 56 2.31 8.60 25.39
C HIS A 56 2.32 7.31 26.23
N GLU A 57 1.56 6.29 25.82
CA GLU A 57 1.55 5.00 26.51
C GLU A 57 2.88 4.26 26.33
N LEU A 58 3.53 4.42 25.17
CA LEU A 58 4.87 3.88 24.93
C LEU A 58 5.88 4.45 25.95
N ARG A 59 5.87 5.77 26.19
CA ARG A 59 6.70 6.40 27.23
C ARG A 59 6.43 5.80 28.59
N ARG A 60 5.16 5.66 28.97
CA ARG A 60 4.78 5.07 30.26
C ARG A 60 5.26 3.62 30.40
N LEU A 61 5.14 2.83 29.34
CA LEU A 61 5.64 1.47 29.30
C LEU A 61 7.16 1.42 29.49
N MET A 62 7.91 2.24 28.75
CA MET A 62 9.37 2.32 28.81
C MET A 62 9.85 2.65 30.21
N LEU A 63 9.36 3.75 30.81
CA LEU A 63 9.78 4.21 32.13
C LEU A 63 9.43 3.21 33.24
N ARG A 64 8.24 2.63 33.26
CA ARG A 64 7.86 1.62 34.25
C ARG A 64 8.65 0.31 34.11
N SER A 65 9.20 0.04 32.94
CA SER A 65 10.08 -1.11 32.68
C SER A 65 11.55 -0.82 32.96
N GLY A 66 11.88 0.38 33.47
CA GLY A 66 13.24 0.76 33.85
C GLY A 66 14.15 1.16 32.70
N ALA A 67 13.58 1.44 31.50
CA ALA A 67 14.37 2.00 30.40
C ALA A 67 14.87 3.41 30.72
N ASP A 68 16.05 3.76 30.19
CA ASP A 68 16.57 5.10 30.33
C ASP A 68 15.79 6.13 29.47
N GLU A 69 15.93 7.41 29.82
CA GLU A 69 15.20 8.52 29.21
C GLU A 69 15.59 8.67 27.72
N GLU A 70 16.87 8.50 27.36
CA GLU A 70 17.34 8.67 25.98
C GLU A 70 16.71 7.62 25.04
N LYS A 71 16.68 6.36 25.44
CA LYS A 71 16.04 5.27 24.68
C LYS A 71 14.54 5.44 24.63
N THR A 72 13.93 5.94 25.70
CA THR A 72 12.50 6.25 25.76
C THR A 72 12.13 7.32 24.74
N GLU A 73 12.87 8.44 24.73
CA GLU A 73 12.67 9.52 23.76
C GLU A 73 12.85 9.03 22.32
N LEU A 74 13.88 8.22 22.09
CA LEU A 74 14.17 7.69 20.76
C LEU A 74 13.02 6.83 20.21
N LEU A 75 12.50 5.89 21.00
CA LEU A 75 11.38 5.04 20.59
C LEU A 75 10.06 5.81 20.49
N CYS A 76 9.80 6.76 21.36
CA CYS A 76 8.64 7.64 21.25
C CYS A 76 8.70 8.50 19.98
N ALA A 77 9.89 9.01 19.64
CA ALA A 77 10.09 9.74 18.40
C ALA A 77 9.91 8.85 17.17
N LEU A 78 10.39 7.60 17.20
CA LEU A 78 10.21 6.63 16.11
C LEU A 78 8.72 6.33 15.87
N ALA A 79 7.94 6.14 16.93
CA ALA A 79 6.52 5.78 16.84
C ALA A 79 5.66 6.80 16.06
N VAL A 80 6.04 8.07 16.11
CA VAL A 80 5.33 9.16 15.41
C VAL A 80 6.11 9.70 14.21
N PHE A 81 7.22 9.06 13.85
CA PHE A 81 8.07 9.52 12.76
C PHE A 81 7.48 9.13 11.41
N SER A 82 7.03 10.14 10.67
CA SER A 82 6.55 9.98 9.30
C SER A 82 6.76 11.25 8.50
N GLY A 83 6.82 11.12 7.17
CA GLY A 83 6.97 12.27 6.27
C GLY A 83 7.22 11.84 4.83
N SER A 84 7.42 12.83 3.92
CA SER A 84 7.85 12.57 2.56
C SER A 84 9.13 11.73 2.56
N PHE A 85 9.25 10.81 1.59
CA PHE A 85 10.31 9.79 1.66
C PHE A 85 11.71 10.38 1.79
N GLU A 86 12.04 11.39 0.99
CA GLU A 86 13.37 11.99 0.97
C GLU A 86 13.68 12.78 2.25
N GLU A 87 12.76 13.66 2.67
CA GLU A 87 12.94 14.47 3.87
C GLU A 87 13.00 13.63 5.15
N ALA A 88 12.07 12.66 5.26
CA ALA A 88 12.04 11.76 6.40
C ALA A 88 13.31 10.90 6.45
N LEU A 89 13.79 10.39 5.29
CA LEU A 89 15.00 9.59 5.24
C LEU A 89 16.25 10.40 5.63
N ALA A 90 16.29 11.68 5.29
CA ALA A 90 17.36 12.59 5.74
C ALA A 90 17.32 12.77 7.26
N GLY A 91 16.12 12.95 7.85
CA GLY A 91 15.91 13.09 9.30
C GLY A 91 16.06 11.80 10.11
N ALA A 92 15.94 10.63 9.45
CA ALA A 92 15.99 9.32 10.13
C ALA A 92 17.39 8.94 10.64
N GLY A 93 18.43 9.70 10.27
CA GLY A 93 19.81 9.44 10.72
C GLY A 93 19.99 9.33 12.24
N ARG A 94 19.15 10.01 13.02
CA ARG A 94 19.15 9.95 14.50
C ARG A 94 18.83 8.55 15.06
N PHE A 95 18.19 7.70 14.28
CA PHE A 95 17.86 6.33 14.67
C PHE A 95 18.98 5.32 14.41
N ALA A 96 20.12 5.74 13.83
CA ALA A 96 21.27 4.88 13.55
C ALA A 96 22.14 4.63 14.80
N VAL A 97 21.54 4.24 15.92
CA VAL A 97 22.19 4.12 17.22
C VAL A 97 22.96 2.80 17.41
N CYS A 98 22.76 1.84 16.53
CA CYS A 98 23.50 0.58 16.51
C CYS A 98 23.74 0.10 15.08
N PRO A 99 24.68 -0.87 14.85
CA PRO A 99 25.00 -1.35 13.51
C PRO A 99 23.79 -1.88 12.73
N ALA A 100 22.88 -2.58 13.41
CA ALA A 100 21.67 -3.13 12.76
C ALA A 100 20.71 -2.02 12.29
N ALA A 101 20.50 -0.99 13.13
CA ALA A 101 19.71 0.18 12.75
C ALA A 101 20.35 0.96 11.59
N GLY A 102 21.67 1.11 11.62
CA GLY A 102 22.45 1.72 10.54
C GLY A 102 22.33 0.98 9.22
N ALA A 103 22.37 -0.35 9.26
CA ALA A 103 22.17 -1.21 8.08
C ALA A 103 20.76 -1.04 7.48
N ALA A 104 19.72 -1.08 8.30
CA ALA A 104 18.33 -0.88 7.87
C ALA A 104 18.12 0.48 7.19
N LEU A 105 18.68 1.55 7.74
CA LEU A 105 18.68 2.87 7.10
C LEU A 105 19.51 2.92 5.83
N GLY A 106 20.59 2.14 5.75
CA GLY A 106 21.38 1.97 4.55
C GLY A 106 20.58 1.34 3.40
N GLU A 107 19.75 0.34 3.70
CA GLU A 107 18.87 -0.30 2.74
C GLU A 107 17.78 0.67 2.24
N LEU A 108 17.16 1.46 3.12
CA LEU A 108 16.21 2.49 2.73
C LEU A 108 16.85 3.57 1.84
N ARG A 109 18.08 3.99 2.12
CA ARG A 109 18.82 4.93 1.26
C ARG A 109 19.16 4.34 -0.09
N ALA A 110 19.51 3.05 -0.14
CA ALA A 110 19.73 2.35 -1.40
C ALA A 110 18.43 2.24 -2.22
N LEU A 111 17.32 1.94 -1.56
CA LEU A 111 16.00 1.93 -2.18
C LEU A 111 15.63 3.31 -2.76
N ALA A 112 15.83 4.39 -2.02
CA ALA A 112 15.55 5.74 -2.48
C ALA A 112 16.30 6.09 -3.77
N ARG A 113 17.57 5.72 -3.86
CA ARG A 113 18.38 5.94 -5.08
C ARG A 113 17.85 5.16 -6.30
N VAL A 114 17.33 3.96 -6.09
CA VAL A 114 16.75 3.16 -7.17
C VAL A 114 15.40 3.74 -7.61
N LEU A 115 14.54 4.06 -6.65
CA LEU A 115 13.19 4.57 -6.93
C LEU A 115 13.22 5.96 -7.58
N GLY A 116 14.15 6.84 -7.21
CA GLY A 116 14.27 8.18 -7.78
C GLY A 116 14.50 8.23 -9.29
N GLY A 117 14.84 7.10 -9.92
CA GLY A 117 14.95 6.99 -11.38
C GLY A 117 13.76 6.35 -12.08
N VAL A 118 12.82 5.75 -11.33
CA VAL A 118 11.76 4.89 -11.90
C VAL A 118 10.37 5.13 -11.32
N ALA A 119 10.24 5.87 -10.21
CA ALA A 119 8.96 6.15 -9.56
C ALA A 119 8.86 7.63 -9.16
N ASP A 120 7.63 8.14 -9.06
CA ASP A 120 7.39 9.46 -8.49
C ASP A 120 7.44 9.40 -6.96
N LEU A 121 8.54 9.89 -6.38
CA LEU A 121 8.77 9.86 -4.94
C LEU A 121 7.78 10.73 -4.15
N SER A 122 7.05 11.66 -4.78
CA SER A 122 6.05 12.49 -4.10
C SER A 122 4.88 11.68 -3.53
N HIS A 123 4.62 10.50 -4.07
CA HIS A 123 3.61 9.55 -3.59
C HIS A 123 4.13 8.59 -2.51
N ILE A 124 5.44 8.62 -2.21
CA ILE A 124 6.06 7.72 -1.26
C ILE A 124 6.32 8.46 0.06
N ARG A 125 5.99 7.80 1.17
CA ARG A 125 6.27 8.31 2.52
C ARG A 125 7.03 7.27 3.32
N LEU A 126 7.80 7.74 4.31
CA LEU A 126 8.40 6.90 5.33
C LEU A 126 7.54 6.96 6.60
N ASP A 127 7.13 5.81 7.13
CA ASP A 127 6.32 5.71 8.35
C ASP A 127 6.69 4.45 9.14
N PHE A 128 7.43 4.63 10.22
CA PHE A 128 7.89 3.50 11.04
C PHE A 128 6.82 2.89 11.94
N SER A 129 5.60 3.41 11.94
CA SER A 129 4.46 2.78 12.63
C SER A 129 3.88 1.58 11.90
N ILE A 130 4.27 1.34 10.64
CA ILE A 130 3.88 0.12 9.94
C ILE A 130 4.69 -1.05 10.49
N VAL A 131 4.16 -1.69 11.51
CA VAL A 131 4.81 -2.82 12.22
C VAL A 131 3.92 -4.07 12.25
N ASN A 132 2.75 -4.01 11.63
CA ASN A 132 1.84 -5.14 11.55
C ASN A 132 2.51 -6.27 10.73
N ASP A 133 2.31 -7.51 11.17
CA ASP A 133 2.86 -8.71 10.51
C ASP A 133 4.37 -8.95 10.63
N MET A 134 5.00 -8.49 11.73
CA MET A 134 6.42 -8.78 12.02
C MET A 134 6.75 -10.26 12.11
N SER A 135 5.77 -11.14 12.34
CA SER A 135 5.95 -12.58 12.27
C SER A 135 6.21 -13.07 10.84
N TYR A 136 5.78 -12.30 9.85
CA TYR A 136 5.86 -12.60 8.43
C TYR A 136 7.01 -11.85 7.76
N TYR A 137 7.11 -10.53 7.97
CA TYR A 137 8.11 -9.67 7.34
C TYR A 137 9.33 -9.47 8.24
N ASN A 138 10.51 -9.28 7.63
CA ASN A 138 11.78 -9.13 8.36
C ASN A 138 12.70 -8.01 7.86
N GLY A 139 12.29 -7.28 6.83
CA GLY A 139 13.05 -6.17 6.24
C GLY A 139 12.15 -5.02 5.85
N LEU A 140 12.22 -4.61 4.58
CA LEU A 140 11.32 -3.61 4.01
C LEU A 140 9.85 -4.08 4.11
N ILE A 141 8.98 -3.17 4.48
CA ILE A 141 7.52 -3.36 4.46
C ILE A 141 6.87 -2.12 3.87
N PHE A 142 5.77 -2.29 3.16
CA PHE A 142 5.06 -1.17 2.56
C PHE A 142 3.55 -1.42 2.48
N ARG A 143 2.81 -0.32 2.49
CA ARG A 143 1.35 -0.33 2.41
C ARG A 143 0.87 0.81 1.50
N GLY A 144 0.00 0.47 0.54
CA GLY A 144 -0.57 1.42 -0.40
C GLY A 144 -1.98 1.84 0.00
N TYR A 145 -2.26 3.12 -0.11
CA TYR A 145 -3.54 3.73 0.24
C TYR A 145 -4.09 4.53 -0.93
N LEU A 146 -5.41 4.54 -1.06
CA LEU A 146 -6.14 5.42 -1.98
C LEU A 146 -7.00 6.43 -1.21
N PRO A 147 -7.15 7.65 -1.72
CA PRO A 147 -8.04 8.64 -1.11
C PRO A 147 -9.48 8.12 -0.96
N GLY A 148 -10.05 8.35 0.21
CA GLY A 148 -11.44 7.95 0.51
C GLY A 148 -11.65 6.48 0.85
N LEU A 149 -10.60 5.66 0.90
CA LEU A 149 -10.66 4.32 1.48
C LEU A 149 -10.06 4.35 2.89
N PRO A 150 -10.71 3.72 3.89
CA PRO A 150 -10.24 3.77 5.27
C PRO A 150 -9.03 2.87 5.53
N GLU A 151 -8.81 1.88 4.68
CA GLU A 151 -7.75 0.87 4.81
C GLU A 151 -6.83 0.84 3.60
N GLY A 152 -5.62 0.30 3.81
CA GLY A 152 -4.66 0.11 2.73
C GLY A 152 -5.12 -0.98 1.78
N ILE A 153 -5.11 -0.69 0.48
CA ILE A 153 -5.54 -1.61 -0.58
C ILE A 153 -4.40 -2.46 -1.14
N LEU A 154 -3.17 -2.13 -0.77
CA LEU A 154 -1.97 -2.87 -1.13
C LEU A 154 -1.12 -3.07 0.10
N ALA A 155 -0.62 -4.27 0.31
CA ALA A 155 0.36 -4.57 1.36
C ALA A 155 1.43 -5.50 0.84
N GLY A 156 2.67 -5.24 1.23
CA GLY A 156 3.82 -6.03 0.81
C GLY A 156 5.04 -5.84 1.70
N GLY A 157 6.07 -6.62 1.43
CA GLY A 157 7.32 -6.52 2.15
C GLY A 157 8.24 -7.70 1.91
N GLN A 158 9.37 -7.67 2.59
CA GLN A 158 10.43 -8.67 2.52
C GLN A 158 10.19 -9.75 3.58
N TYR A 159 10.17 -11.01 3.15
CA TYR A 159 9.86 -12.18 3.98
C TYR A 159 10.89 -13.31 3.83
N ASP A 160 12.16 -12.96 3.92
CA ASP A 160 13.28 -13.89 3.72
C ASP A 160 13.26 -15.09 4.68
N ASN A 161 12.84 -14.87 5.93
CA ASN A 161 12.77 -15.94 6.92
C ASN A 161 11.76 -17.01 6.53
N LEU A 162 10.61 -16.60 6.00
CA LEU A 162 9.59 -17.52 5.51
C LEU A 162 10.07 -18.26 4.26
N ALA A 163 10.63 -17.53 3.29
CA ALA A 163 11.16 -18.09 2.05
C ALA A 163 12.23 -19.15 2.34
N ARG A 164 13.15 -18.87 3.26
CA ARG A 164 14.21 -19.79 3.68
C ARG A 164 13.64 -21.06 4.31
N ARG A 165 12.59 -20.94 5.13
CA ARG A 165 11.94 -22.09 5.80
C ARG A 165 11.14 -22.97 4.84
N LEU A 166 10.46 -22.39 3.84
CA LEU A 166 9.57 -23.11 2.94
C LEU A 166 10.28 -23.70 1.71
N SER A 167 11.21 -22.96 1.13
CA SER A 167 11.84 -23.32 -0.15
C SER A 167 13.37 -23.34 -0.13
N GLY A 168 14.00 -22.97 0.99
CA GLY A 168 15.44 -22.78 1.05
C GLY A 168 15.94 -21.53 0.28
N ALA A 169 15.07 -20.71 -0.27
CA ALA A 169 15.43 -19.49 -0.98
C ALA A 169 16.14 -18.50 -0.06
N PRO A 170 17.15 -17.75 -0.53
CA PRO A 170 17.92 -16.82 0.30
C PRO A 170 17.09 -15.61 0.77
N GLY A 171 16.05 -15.26 0.03
CA GLY A 171 15.14 -14.16 0.36
C GLY A 171 13.95 -14.11 -0.58
N ALA A 172 12.93 -13.36 -0.17
CA ALA A 172 11.76 -13.07 -0.98
C ALA A 172 11.14 -11.72 -0.61
N ILE A 173 10.60 -11.03 -1.61
CA ILE A 173 9.83 -9.81 -1.46
C ILE A 173 8.65 -9.85 -2.43
N GLY A 174 7.50 -9.37 -2.02
CA GLY A 174 6.30 -9.32 -2.86
C GLY A 174 5.21 -8.48 -2.21
N PHE A 175 4.10 -8.33 -2.92
CA PHE A 175 2.91 -7.63 -2.43
C PHE A 175 1.62 -8.27 -2.95
N ALA A 176 0.52 -7.91 -2.30
CA ALA A 176 -0.83 -8.23 -2.73
C ALA A 176 -1.65 -6.93 -2.85
N VAL A 177 -2.56 -6.90 -3.82
CA VAL A 177 -3.60 -5.88 -3.94
C VAL A 177 -4.93 -6.49 -3.51
N TYR A 178 -5.64 -5.84 -2.61
CA TYR A 178 -6.95 -6.26 -2.11
C TYR A 178 -8.05 -5.70 -3.03
N ALA A 179 -8.35 -6.43 -4.09
CA ALA A 179 -9.25 -5.97 -5.15
C ALA A 179 -10.70 -5.78 -4.66
N ASP A 180 -11.13 -6.52 -3.65
CA ASP A 180 -12.42 -6.38 -2.98
C ASP A 180 -12.62 -4.99 -2.34
N MET A 181 -11.55 -4.37 -1.89
CA MET A 181 -11.59 -3.00 -1.34
C MET A 181 -11.77 -1.92 -2.42
N LEU A 182 -11.57 -2.26 -3.69
CA LEU A 182 -11.78 -1.35 -4.82
C LEU A 182 -13.26 -1.26 -5.23
N GLU A 183 -14.09 -2.20 -4.77
CA GLU A 183 -15.53 -2.14 -4.95
C GLU A 183 -16.13 -1.09 -4.03
N LYS A 184 -16.18 0.17 -4.49
CA LYS A 184 -16.90 1.21 -3.76
C LYS A 184 -18.41 0.91 -3.80
N PRO A 185 -19.10 0.87 -2.65
CA PRO A 185 -20.54 0.98 -2.63
C PRO A 185 -20.92 2.31 -3.32
N GLY A 186 -21.58 2.24 -4.47
CA GLY A 186 -22.02 3.42 -5.23
C GLY A 186 -21.11 3.95 -6.32
N THR A 187 -19.93 3.37 -6.56
CA THR A 187 -19.13 3.62 -7.78
C THR A 187 -19.36 2.55 -8.85
N GLY A 188 -20.28 1.64 -8.62
CA GLY A 188 -20.85 0.87 -9.71
C GLY A 188 -21.24 1.86 -10.82
N ARG A 189 -20.87 1.63 -12.07
CA ARG A 189 -21.38 2.42 -13.17
C ARG A 189 -22.87 2.51 -12.98
N GLU A 190 -23.39 3.71 -12.83
CA GLU A 190 -24.84 3.97 -12.73
C GLU A 190 -25.60 3.33 -13.90
N TYR A 191 -24.84 3.01 -14.95
CA TYR A 191 -25.29 2.39 -16.18
C TYR A 191 -24.36 1.25 -16.59
N LEU A 192 -24.95 0.16 -17.10
CA LEU A 192 -24.21 -0.99 -17.66
C LEU A 192 -23.32 -0.56 -18.83
N ALA A 193 -23.84 0.32 -19.68
CA ALA A 193 -23.15 0.86 -20.85
C ALA A 193 -23.62 2.29 -21.16
N ASP A 194 -22.90 2.98 -22.05
CA ASP A 194 -23.30 4.30 -22.50
C ASP A 194 -24.59 4.22 -23.34
N VAL A 195 -24.76 3.18 -24.15
CA VAL A 195 -25.91 3.01 -25.06
C VAL A 195 -26.51 1.62 -24.93
N LEU A 196 -27.81 1.58 -24.68
CA LEU A 196 -28.62 0.39 -24.86
C LEU A 196 -29.19 0.39 -26.30
N ILE A 197 -28.96 -0.65 -27.06
CA ILE A 197 -29.62 -0.87 -28.33
C ILE A 197 -30.74 -1.87 -28.12
N VAL A 198 -31.97 -1.45 -28.42
CA VAL A 198 -33.15 -2.33 -28.44
C VAL A 198 -33.33 -2.80 -29.86
N SER A 199 -33.13 -4.08 -30.13
CA SER A 199 -33.05 -4.64 -31.48
C SER A 199 -34.41 -4.78 -32.17
N ASN A 200 -35.53 -4.88 -31.43
CA ASN A 200 -36.87 -5.17 -31.92
C ASN A 200 -36.90 -6.33 -32.94
N GLY A 201 -36.10 -7.37 -32.70
CA GLY A 201 -36.01 -8.51 -33.62
C GLY A 201 -35.03 -8.33 -34.80
N ASN A 202 -34.57 -7.10 -35.06
CA ASN A 202 -33.59 -6.85 -36.14
C ASN A 202 -32.14 -6.90 -35.58
N ALA A 203 -31.70 -8.11 -35.26
CA ALA A 203 -30.37 -8.32 -34.67
C ALA A 203 -29.21 -7.85 -35.58
N ARG A 204 -29.39 -7.95 -36.93
CA ARG A 204 -28.37 -7.53 -37.89
C ARG A 204 -28.13 -6.02 -37.81
N ALA A 205 -29.20 -5.22 -37.81
CA ALA A 205 -29.12 -3.77 -37.71
C ALA A 205 -28.57 -3.35 -36.33
N ALA A 206 -29.00 -4.02 -35.27
CA ALA A 206 -28.52 -3.77 -33.92
C ALA A 206 -26.99 -4.01 -33.78
N LEU A 207 -26.49 -5.11 -34.34
CA LEU A 207 -25.05 -5.42 -34.32
C LEU A 207 -24.25 -4.43 -35.19
N ALA A 208 -24.80 -3.97 -36.33
CA ALA A 208 -24.15 -2.96 -37.16
C ALA A 208 -24.03 -1.61 -36.39
N ALA A 209 -25.12 -1.18 -35.73
CA ALA A 209 -25.13 0.02 -34.89
C ALA A 209 -24.15 -0.10 -33.71
N ALA A 210 -24.14 -1.26 -33.04
CA ALA A 210 -23.19 -1.52 -31.93
C ALA A 210 -21.74 -1.42 -32.38
N LYS A 211 -21.40 -1.99 -33.54
CA LYS A 211 -20.06 -1.91 -34.11
C LYS A 211 -19.63 -0.47 -34.38
N LYS A 212 -20.54 0.36 -34.94
CA LYS A 212 -20.26 1.78 -35.20
C LYS A 212 -19.99 2.56 -33.90
N LEU A 213 -20.89 2.42 -32.92
CA LEU A 213 -20.76 3.11 -31.64
C LEU A 213 -19.49 2.69 -30.85
N ARG A 214 -19.13 1.41 -30.90
CA ARG A 214 -17.86 0.94 -30.29
C ARG A 214 -16.64 1.48 -31.00
N ALA A 215 -16.68 1.67 -32.31
CA ALA A 215 -15.59 2.33 -33.05
C ALA A 215 -15.43 3.82 -32.67
N GLU A 216 -16.50 4.45 -32.17
CA GLU A 216 -16.52 5.82 -31.63
C GLU A 216 -16.09 5.84 -30.13
N GLY A 217 -15.66 4.72 -29.54
CA GLY A 217 -15.20 4.60 -28.16
C GLY A 217 -16.31 4.47 -27.12
N ARG A 218 -17.58 4.28 -27.53
CA ARG A 218 -18.72 4.13 -26.61
C ARG A 218 -18.89 2.67 -26.17
N THR A 219 -19.28 2.47 -24.92
CA THR A 219 -19.70 1.16 -24.41
C THR A 219 -21.15 0.91 -24.81
N VAL A 220 -21.46 -0.32 -25.31
CA VAL A 220 -22.75 -0.64 -25.87
C VAL A 220 -23.26 -1.99 -25.35
N ALA A 221 -24.48 -2.00 -24.82
CA ALA A 221 -25.26 -3.18 -24.52
C ALA A 221 -26.37 -3.38 -25.61
N VAL A 222 -26.76 -4.62 -25.87
CA VAL A 222 -27.84 -4.94 -26.79
C VAL A 222 -28.86 -5.81 -26.07
N ASP A 223 -30.12 -5.39 -26.10
CA ASP A 223 -31.26 -6.08 -25.43
C ASP A 223 -30.99 -6.47 -23.96
N ALA A 224 -30.23 -5.65 -23.27
CA ALA A 224 -29.89 -5.89 -21.86
C ALA A 224 -31.00 -5.37 -20.93
N PRO A 225 -31.25 -6.05 -19.81
CA PRO A 225 -32.26 -5.60 -18.82
C PRO A 225 -31.81 -4.44 -17.96
N GLU A 226 -30.53 -4.10 -18.01
CA GLU A 226 -29.91 -3.11 -17.11
C GLU A 226 -29.93 -1.69 -17.68
N PRO A 227 -29.97 -0.64 -16.84
CA PRO A 227 -30.04 0.73 -17.31
C PRO A 227 -28.76 1.14 -18.04
N CYS A 228 -28.94 1.92 -19.11
CA CYS A 228 -27.86 2.57 -19.86
C CYS A 228 -28.15 4.08 -19.92
N ARG A 229 -27.12 4.90 -20.21
CA ARG A 229 -27.28 6.36 -20.29
C ARG A 229 -28.25 6.80 -21.38
N GLU A 230 -28.17 6.13 -22.53
CA GLU A 230 -28.98 6.41 -23.70
C GLU A 230 -29.58 5.13 -24.22
N THR A 231 -30.76 5.21 -24.84
CA THR A 231 -31.40 4.08 -25.48
C THR A 231 -31.59 4.39 -26.98
N LEU A 232 -31.07 3.50 -27.82
CA LEU A 232 -31.26 3.52 -29.27
C LEU A 232 -32.20 2.37 -29.65
N VAL A 233 -33.37 2.72 -30.16
CA VAL A 233 -34.35 1.72 -30.64
C VAL A 233 -34.17 1.53 -32.15
N ILE A 234 -33.92 0.30 -32.58
CA ILE A 234 -33.91 -0.06 -33.99
C ILE A 234 -35.36 -0.20 -34.47
N GLN A 235 -35.72 0.51 -35.51
CA GLN A 235 -37.08 0.37 -36.10
C GLN A 235 -37.17 -0.98 -36.81
N GLU A 236 -38.33 -1.63 -36.71
CA GLU A 236 -38.64 -2.78 -37.54
C GLU A 236 -38.62 -2.35 -38.99
N ASP A 237 -37.95 -3.14 -39.86
CA ASP A 237 -38.09 -2.97 -41.30
C ASP A 237 -39.53 -3.32 -41.68
N ALA A 238 -40.25 -2.36 -42.30
CA ALA A 238 -41.62 -2.47 -42.71
C ALA A 238 -41.76 -3.45 -43.92
#